data_72adc67692857b6f1d3b207714625bc8
#
_entry.id   72adc67692857b6f1d3b207714625bc8
#
_cell.length_a   1.000
_cell.length_b   1.000
_cell.length_c   1.000
_cell.angle_alpha   90.00
_cell.angle_beta   90.00
_cell.angle_gamma   90.00
#
_symmetry.space_group_name_H-M   'P 1'
#
loop_
_entity.id
_entity.type
_entity.pdbx_description
1 polymer ?
#
loop_
_entity_poly.entity_id
_entity_poly.type
_entity_poly.pdbx_seq_one_letter_code
_entity_poly.pdbx_strand_id
1 'polypeptide(L)'
;MLTTFVRLLGKDVAFLRRYGWLAAAYGLACGLTMAATAPLLTHLLAGDTRRAAAWLAALLAGVVCCGALRLPVERAGVRVGVAILQAGRHRLGDHVARLPVGWFTPQNTARLSHVVTQGMMTVAQLPAHVFTPLIAGVAAPLVLVAALFAQHWLLGLIALAALPLLAGVLALTARLAGRADAAFHRRFAETSQRVVEFAQAQSVLRAFSAEGGGMRHIEQSLDAQRRSGTRLIWRSAAAAVLNVWAVQAVFSVLLIAAALWLNGLLAAGAATAELVAALVAMLLAVRYIDGLLEVAGYGEVLRGARAQLDEIDALFAAAPLPEPAAPQTPRDASIELRDVRFRYAQDPPDVLHGLNLRIAPGSMVALVGASGSGKTTLVRLIARFFDVTQGSVHIGGVDVRQIASTQLAGHISQIFQDTYLFTGTIADNIRAGRPGSDDADVLQAAREAGVDEIAARLPQGMDTPVGEGGARLSGGERQRIAIARALISNAPILLVDEATAALDAGNQAVIADTLARLRGKRTLVVIAHQLSTVAMADEIAVLEDGRIVEAGAPAALRASGGRYAQFLAQRQAAKGWRIAGDRV
;
A
#
# COMPACT_ATOMS: atom_id res chain seq x y z
N MET A 1 -14.47 8.73 -2.83
CA MET A 1 -13.85 8.82 -4.16
C MET A 1 -13.31 10.22 -4.46
N LEU A 2 -14.14 11.26 -4.60
CA LEU A 2 -13.65 12.59 -4.96
C LEU A 2 -12.63 13.15 -3.97
N THR A 3 -12.81 12.95 -2.69
CA THR A 3 -11.87 13.35 -1.62
C THR A 3 -10.50 12.69 -1.77
N THR A 4 -10.46 11.41 -2.11
CA THR A 4 -9.21 10.67 -2.34
C THR A 4 -8.51 11.16 -3.60
N PHE A 5 -9.26 11.41 -4.69
CA PHE A 5 -8.72 12.03 -5.91
C PHE A 5 -8.10 13.41 -5.65
N VAL A 6 -8.80 14.26 -4.89
CA VAL A 6 -8.30 15.60 -4.51
C VAL A 6 -7.03 15.46 -3.65
N ARG A 7 -7.00 14.50 -2.71
CA ARG A 7 -5.81 14.21 -1.89
C ARG A 7 -4.62 13.76 -2.75
N LEU A 8 -4.85 12.90 -3.75
CA LEU A 8 -3.79 12.43 -4.66
C LEU A 8 -3.24 13.54 -5.55
N LEU A 9 -4.12 14.39 -6.11
CA LEU A 9 -3.73 15.50 -7.00
C LEU A 9 -3.10 16.68 -6.25
N GLY A 10 -3.57 17.00 -5.06
CA GLY A 10 -3.09 18.12 -4.25
C GLY A 10 -3.15 19.46 -4.96
N LYS A 11 -2.00 20.03 -5.36
CA LYS A 11 -1.93 21.33 -6.06
C LYS A 11 -2.54 21.29 -7.48
N ASP A 12 -2.63 20.12 -8.09
CA ASP A 12 -3.06 19.92 -9.47
C ASP A 12 -4.58 19.70 -9.63
N VAL A 13 -5.38 19.98 -8.60
CA VAL A 13 -6.86 19.89 -8.64
C VAL A 13 -7.47 20.75 -9.75
N ALA A 14 -6.80 21.83 -10.17
CA ALA A 14 -7.24 22.67 -11.28
C ALA A 14 -7.37 21.88 -12.60
N PHE A 15 -6.51 20.89 -12.84
CA PHE A 15 -6.60 20.01 -14.01
C PHE A 15 -7.88 19.18 -14.01
N LEU A 16 -8.30 18.66 -12.85
CA LEU A 16 -9.53 17.89 -12.70
C LEU A 16 -10.78 18.75 -13.00
N ARG A 17 -10.81 19.99 -12.50
CA ARG A 17 -11.91 20.93 -12.78
C ARG A 17 -12.00 21.27 -14.27
N ARG A 18 -10.87 21.62 -14.90
CA ARG A 18 -10.82 21.91 -16.33
C ARG A 18 -11.27 20.72 -17.17
N TYR A 19 -10.79 19.51 -16.83
CA TYR A 19 -11.20 18.26 -17.45
C TYR A 19 -12.72 18.04 -17.32
N GLY A 20 -13.29 18.21 -16.12
CA GLY A 20 -14.72 18.03 -15.88
C GLY A 20 -15.59 18.96 -16.76
N TRP A 21 -15.21 20.23 -16.87
CA TRP A 21 -15.91 21.19 -17.75
C TRP A 21 -15.80 20.82 -19.23
N LEU A 22 -14.62 20.39 -19.68
CA LEU A 22 -14.43 19.95 -21.07
C LEU A 22 -15.25 18.69 -21.38
N ALA A 23 -15.28 17.71 -20.47
CA ALA A 23 -16.07 16.49 -20.63
C ALA A 23 -17.58 16.78 -20.64
N ALA A 24 -18.05 17.69 -19.79
CA ALA A 24 -19.45 18.14 -19.79
C ALA A 24 -19.82 18.87 -21.07
N ALA A 25 -18.97 19.79 -21.55
CA ALA A 25 -19.16 20.50 -22.79
C ALA A 25 -19.20 19.53 -24.00
N TYR A 26 -18.32 18.54 -24.03
CA TYR A 26 -18.33 17.46 -25.00
C TYR A 26 -19.64 16.67 -24.98
N GLY A 27 -20.11 16.24 -23.80
CA GLY A 27 -21.37 15.51 -23.65
C GLY A 27 -22.58 16.33 -24.08
N LEU A 28 -22.62 17.64 -23.74
CA LEU A 28 -23.67 18.57 -24.20
C LEU A 28 -23.64 18.73 -25.71
N ALA A 29 -22.45 18.92 -26.32
CA ALA A 29 -22.31 19.02 -27.77
C ALA A 29 -22.80 17.75 -28.49
N CYS A 30 -22.48 16.55 -27.96
CA CYS A 30 -22.98 15.27 -28.47
C CYS A 30 -24.51 15.20 -28.37
N GLY A 31 -25.10 15.59 -27.23
CA GLY A 31 -26.54 15.61 -27.02
C GLY A 31 -27.25 16.58 -27.99
N LEU A 32 -26.71 17.79 -28.17
CA LEU A 32 -27.26 18.80 -29.12
C LEU A 32 -27.17 18.30 -30.57
N THR A 33 -26.06 17.65 -30.94
CA THR A 33 -25.88 17.07 -32.27
C THR A 33 -26.91 15.96 -32.52
N MET A 34 -27.16 15.10 -31.52
CA MET A 34 -28.21 14.08 -31.61
C MET A 34 -29.61 14.70 -31.68
N ALA A 35 -29.88 15.71 -30.86
CA ALA A 35 -31.17 16.41 -30.86
C ALA A 35 -31.46 17.14 -32.22
N ALA A 36 -30.42 17.64 -32.91
CA ALA A 36 -30.54 18.29 -34.21
C ALA A 36 -31.06 17.36 -35.32
N THR A 37 -31.00 16.03 -35.14
CA THR A 37 -31.62 15.07 -36.07
C THR A 37 -33.13 15.22 -36.12
N ALA A 38 -33.78 15.67 -35.04
CA ALA A 38 -35.22 15.83 -34.97
C ALA A 38 -35.74 16.88 -35.94
N PRO A 39 -35.35 18.18 -35.87
CA PRO A 39 -35.83 19.18 -36.81
C PRO A 39 -35.36 18.90 -38.24
N LEU A 40 -34.16 18.29 -38.42
CA LEU A 40 -33.69 17.90 -39.75
C LEU A 40 -34.70 16.95 -40.42
N LEU A 41 -35.05 15.84 -39.75
CA LEU A 41 -35.95 14.82 -40.30
C LEU A 41 -37.36 15.38 -40.47
N THR A 42 -37.85 16.20 -39.53
CA THR A 42 -39.16 16.81 -39.60
C THR A 42 -39.28 17.71 -40.87
N HIS A 43 -38.31 18.60 -41.12
CA HIS A 43 -38.34 19.46 -42.29
C HIS A 43 -38.07 18.72 -43.62
N LEU A 44 -37.19 17.70 -43.58
CA LEU A 44 -36.89 16.91 -44.77
C LEU A 44 -38.13 16.12 -45.22
N LEU A 45 -38.84 15.47 -44.32
CA LEU A 45 -40.04 14.70 -44.64
C LEU A 45 -41.27 15.56 -44.91
N ALA A 46 -41.29 16.81 -44.41
CA ALA A 46 -42.29 17.80 -44.75
C ALA A 46 -42.04 18.48 -46.13
N GLY A 47 -40.93 18.13 -46.82
CA GLY A 47 -40.59 18.71 -48.13
C GLY A 47 -39.97 20.12 -48.08
N ASP A 48 -39.67 20.67 -46.88
CA ASP A 48 -39.00 21.98 -46.72
C ASP A 48 -37.48 21.81 -46.83
N THR A 49 -37.02 21.69 -48.08
CA THR A 49 -35.60 21.44 -48.37
C THR A 49 -34.67 22.54 -47.90
N ARG A 50 -35.14 23.79 -47.83
CA ARG A 50 -34.31 24.93 -47.37
C ARG A 50 -34.01 24.84 -45.87
N ARG A 51 -35.03 24.57 -45.04
CA ARG A 51 -34.83 24.41 -43.60
C ARG A 51 -34.12 23.11 -43.28
N ALA A 52 -34.41 22.02 -44.01
CA ALA A 52 -33.68 20.75 -43.87
C ALA A 52 -32.18 20.92 -44.15
N ALA A 53 -31.81 21.69 -45.23
CA ALA A 53 -30.40 21.97 -45.50
C ALA A 53 -29.71 22.77 -44.39
N ALA A 54 -30.41 23.73 -43.77
CA ALA A 54 -29.87 24.48 -42.62
C ALA A 54 -29.62 23.58 -41.40
N TRP A 55 -30.56 22.67 -41.10
CA TRP A 55 -30.39 21.70 -39.98
C TRP A 55 -29.33 20.63 -40.29
N LEU A 56 -29.18 20.24 -41.56
CA LEU A 56 -28.10 19.38 -42.00
C LEU A 56 -26.72 20.05 -41.78
N ALA A 57 -26.61 21.33 -42.17
CA ALA A 57 -25.40 22.09 -41.89
C ALA A 57 -25.10 22.20 -40.38
N ALA A 58 -26.14 22.46 -39.57
CA ALA A 58 -26.00 22.48 -38.10
C ALA A 58 -25.56 21.12 -37.52
N LEU A 59 -26.10 20.00 -38.03
CA LEU A 59 -25.71 18.65 -37.65
C LEU A 59 -24.25 18.38 -38.02
N LEU A 60 -23.84 18.69 -39.24
CA LEU A 60 -22.44 18.54 -39.69
C LEU A 60 -21.48 19.40 -38.84
N ALA A 61 -21.86 20.65 -38.56
CA ALA A 61 -21.10 21.52 -37.66
C ALA A 61 -21.01 20.93 -36.25
N GLY A 62 -22.09 20.33 -35.73
CA GLY A 62 -22.13 19.62 -34.46
C GLY A 62 -21.17 18.41 -34.43
N VAL A 63 -21.16 17.60 -35.49
CA VAL A 63 -20.23 16.45 -35.62
C VAL A 63 -18.78 16.93 -35.62
N VAL A 64 -18.46 17.99 -36.38
CA VAL A 64 -17.11 18.57 -36.39
C VAL A 64 -16.75 19.12 -35.00
N CYS A 65 -17.68 19.80 -34.34
CA CYS A 65 -17.48 20.31 -32.98
C CYS A 65 -17.21 19.19 -31.99
N CYS A 66 -18.00 18.09 -32.02
CA CYS A 66 -17.77 16.91 -31.18
C CYS A 66 -16.39 16.29 -31.44
N GLY A 67 -16.00 16.13 -32.71
CA GLY A 67 -14.67 15.65 -33.09
C GLY A 67 -13.54 16.55 -32.58
N ALA A 68 -13.72 17.88 -32.72
CA ALA A 68 -12.77 18.87 -32.24
C ALA A 68 -12.64 18.91 -30.71
N LEU A 69 -13.75 18.68 -29.98
CA LEU A 69 -13.74 18.64 -28.52
C LEU A 69 -13.19 17.32 -27.95
N ARG A 70 -13.33 16.22 -28.69
CA ARG A 70 -12.91 14.90 -28.22
C ARG A 70 -11.43 14.85 -27.86
N LEU A 71 -10.56 15.35 -28.74
CA LEU A 71 -9.11 15.31 -28.53
C LEU A 71 -8.63 16.12 -27.30
N PRO A 72 -9.09 17.38 -27.07
CA PRO A 72 -8.81 18.13 -25.87
C PRO A 72 -9.28 17.42 -24.59
N VAL A 73 -10.46 16.78 -24.60
CA VAL A 73 -11.01 16.04 -23.46
C VAL A 73 -10.14 14.83 -23.14
N GLU A 74 -9.80 14.00 -24.14
CA GLU A 74 -8.94 12.84 -23.96
C GLU A 74 -7.55 13.26 -23.45
N ARG A 75 -6.94 14.29 -24.03
CA ARG A 75 -5.66 14.84 -23.57
C ARG A 75 -5.74 15.36 -22.14
N ALA A 76 -6.83 16.02 -21.77
CA ALA A 76 -7.03 16.50 -20.40
C ALA A 76 -7.23 15.34 -19.43
N GLY A 77 -7.98 14.30 -19.79
CA GLY A 77 -8.15 13.09 -19.00
C GLY A 77 -6.84 12.35 -18.75
N VAL A 78 -6.03 12.15 -19.80
CA VAL A 78 -4.69 11.55 -19.68
C VAL A 78 -3.79 12.41 -18.80
N ARG A 79 -3.81 13.74 -18.94
CA ARG A 79 -3.01 14.65 -18.09
C ARG A 79 -3.37 14.53 -16.62
N VAL A 80 -4.68 14.45 -16.31
CA VAL A 80 -5.14 14.20 -14.92
C VAL A 80 -4.64 12.84 -14.42
N GLY A 81 -4.71 11.79 -15.25
CA GLY A 81 -4.20 10.46 -14.90
C GLY A 81 -2.71 10.45 -14.60
N VAL A 82 -1.90 11.10 -15.44
CA VAL A 82 -0.44 11.22 -15.23
C VAL A 82 -0.14 12.02 -13.95
N ALA A 83 -0.86 13.11 -13.70
CA ALA A 83 -0.70 13.89 -12.48
C ALA A 83 -1.04 13.07 -11.22
N ILE A 84 -2.11 12.25 -11.24
CA ILE A 84 -2.45 11.33 -10.15
C ILE A 84 -1.32 10.33 -9.92
N LEU A 85 -0.77 9.75 -10.99
CA LEU A 85 0.27 8.73 -10.89
C LEU A 85 1.57 9.31 -10.29
N GLN A 86 2.00 10.48 -10.77
CA GLN A 86 3.23 11.13 -10.31
C GLN A 86 3.07 11.70 -8.90
N ALA A 87 2.13 12.62 -8.71
CA ALA A 87 1.91 13.27 -7.42
C ALA A 87 1.46 12.28 -6.32
N GLY A 88 0.61 11.32 -6.70
CA GLY A 88 0.12 10.31 -5.77
C GLY A 88 1.22 9.37 -5.27
N ARG A 89 2.11 8.90 -6.16
CA ARG A 89 3.26 8.07 -5.77
C ARG A 89 4.23 8.82 -4.86
N HIS A 90 4.55 10.08 -5.18
CA HIS A 90 5.39 10.90 -4.31
C HIS A 90 4.78 11.08 -2.92
N ARG A 91 3.52 11.46 -2.84
CA ARG A 91 2.82 11.66 -1.56
C ARG A 91 2.69 10.39 -0.75
N LEU A 92 2.40 9.26 -1.41
CA LEU A 92 2.35 7.97 -0.74
C LEU A 92 3.74 7.57 -0.25
N GLY A 93 4.79 7.79 -1.04
CA GLY A 93 6.17 7.56 -0.64
C GLY A 93 6.59 8.40 0.56
N ASP A 94 6.30 9.71 0.53
CA ASP A 94 6.57 10.62 1.64
C ASP A 94 5.80 10.24 2.92
N HIS A 95 4.55 9.77 2.76
CA HIS A 95 3.75 9.30 3.89
C HIS A 95 4.31 8.02 4.49
N VAL A 96 4.61 7.04 3.63
CA VAL A 96 5.14 5.73 4.03
C VAL A 96 6.52 5.88 4.69
N ALA A 97 7.38 6.77 4.20
CA ALA A 97 8.70 7.05 4.79
C ALA A 97 8.62 7.56 6.24
N ARG A 98 7.47 8.09 6.68
CA ARG A 98 7.24 8.58 8.05
C ARG A 98 6.56 7.56 8.96
N LEU A 99 6.13 6.41 8.42
CA LEU A 99 5.49 5.37 9.21
C LEU A 99 6.49 4.67 10.14
N PRO A 100 6.05 4.22 11.33
CA PRO A 100 6.91 3.49 12.23
C PRO A 100 7.42 2.19 11.58
N VAL A 101 8.66 1.81 11.87
CA VAL A 101 9.27 0.58 11.30
C VAL A 101 8.41 -0.65 11.57
N GLY A 102 7.71 -0.71 12.71
CA GLY A 102 6.79 -1.78 13.04
C GLY A 102 5.55 -1.90 12.15
N TRP A 103 5.23 -0.87 11.37
CA TRP A 103 4.16 -0.94 10.39
C TRP A 103 4.50 -1.86 9.21
N PHE A 104 5.78 -2.02 8.87
CA PHE A 104 6.27 -2.81 7.74
C PHE A 104 6.21 -4.32 8.02
N THR A 105 5.01 -4.84 8.21
CA THR A 105 4.77 -6.30 8.23
C THR A 105 4.74 -6.85 6.80
N PRO A 106 4.95 -8.15 6.57
CA PRO A 106 4.84 -8.76 5.24
C PRO A 106 3.51 -8.45 4.54
N GLN A 107 2.41 -8.41 5.30
CA GLN A 107 1.08 -8.09 4.79
C GLN A 107 0.98 -6.63 4.33
N ASN A 108 1.44 -5.67 5.15
CA ASN A 108 1.40 -4.25 4.81
C ASN A 108 2.34 -3.92 3.64
N THR A 109 3.51 -4.55 3.59
CA THR A 109 4.48 -4.38 2.49
C THR A 109 3.92 -4.92 1.16
N ALA A 110 3.29 -6.09 1.17
CA ALA A 110 2.64 -6.65 -0.02
C ALA A 110 1.49 -5.75 -0.50
N ARG A 111 0.67 -5.23 0.44
CA ARG A 111 -0.41 -4.28 0.15
C ARG A 111 0.12 -2.98 -0.44
N LEU A 112 1.17 -2.41 0.14
CA LEU A 112 1.83 -1.21 -0.36
C LEU A 112 2.34 -1.43 -1.79
N SER A 113 3.03 -2.53 -2.05
CA SER A 113 3.53 -2.90 -3.38
C SER A 113 2.40 -2.98 -4.41
N HIS A 114 1.29 -3.66 -4.07
CA HIS A 114 0.11 -3.76 -4.93
C HIS A 114 -0.48 -2.38 -5.25
N VAL A 115 -0.66 -1.53 -4.24
CA VAL A 115 -1.23 -0.19 -4.41
C VAL A 115 -0.33 0.69 -5.28
N VAL A 116 1.00 0.70 -5.05
CA VAL A 116 1.94 1.54 -5.82
C VAL A 116 2.05 1.11 -7.27
N THR A 117 1.97 -0.18 -7.56
CA THR A 117 2.12 -0.73 -8.91
C THR A 117 0.79 -0.74 -9.66
N GLN A 118 -0.19 -1.52 -9.21
CA GLN A 118 -1.46 -1.74 -9.92
C GLN A 118 -2.57 -0.77 -9.49
N GLY A 119 -2.74 -0.55 -8.19
CA GLY A 119 -3.80 0.29 -7.67
C GLY A 119 -3.76 1.71 -8.21
N MET A 120 -2.59 2.35 -8.16
CA MET A 120 -2.38 3.70 -8.68
C MET A 120 -2.59 3.79 -10.19
N MET A 121 -2.18 2.76 -10.97
CA MET A 121 -2.40 2.72 -12.41
C MET A 121 -3.89 2.61 -12.75
N THR A 122 -4.63 1.75 -12.06
CA THR A 122 -6.08 1.61 -12.23
C THR A 122 -6.80 2.94 -11.97
N VAL A 123 -6.43 3.64 -10.90
CA VAL A 123 -7.01 4.96 -10.57
C VAL A 123 -6.62 6.03 -11.60
N ALA A 124 -5.39 6.01 -12.12
CA ALA A 124 -4.91 6.97 -13.12
C ALA A 124 -5.62 6.83 -14.47
N GLN A 125 -6.13 5.64 -14.82
CA GLN A 125 -6.87 5.41 -16.07
C GLN A 125 -8.32 5.88 -16.01
N LEU A 126 -8.91 6.08 -14.83
CA LEU A 126 -10.32 6.44 -14.67
C LEU A 126 -10.73 7.73 -15.40
N PRO A 127 -9.98 8.85 -15.36
CA PRO A 127 -10.39 10.05 -16.04
C PRO A 127 -10.60 9.86 -17.55
N ALA A 128 -9.63 9.26 -18.23
CA ALA A 128 -9.70 9.11 -19.68
C ALA A 128 -10.73 8.07 -20.15
N HIS A 129 -10.81 6.92 -19.46
CA HIS A 129 -11.57 5.77 -19.96
C HIS A 129 -12.94 5.57 -19.30
N VAL A 130 -13.18 6.17 -18.13
CA VAL A 130 -14.42 5.97 -17.37
C VAL A 130 -15.18 7.28 -17.18
N PHE A 131 -14.51 8.33 -16.72
CA PHE A 131 -15.22 9.57 -16.38
C PHE A 131 -15.68 10.35 -17.63
N THR A 132 -14.91 10.34 -18.72
CA THR A 132 -15.33 10.99 -19.97
C THR A 132 -16.65 10.42 -20.50
N PRO A 133 -16.77 9.09 -20.76
CA PRO A 133 -18.05 8.53 -21.23
C PRO A 133 -19.14 8.62 -20.16
N LEU A 134 -18.83 8.51 -18.87
CA LEU A 134 -19.82 8.66 -17.81
C LEU A 134 -20.42 10.07 -17.76
N ILE A 135 -19.57 11.12 -17.84
CA ILE A 135 -20.03 12.51 -17.84
C ILE A 135 -20.82 12.80 -19.12
N ALA A 136 -20.34 12.35 -20.28
CA ALA A 136 -21.01 12.50 -21.55
C ALA A 136 -22.35 11.72 -21.57
N GLY A 137 -22.35 10.50 -21.05
CA GLY A 137 -23.53 9.63 -20.93
C GLY A 137 -24.59 10.13 -19.94
N VAL A 138 -24.27 11.10 -19.09
CA VAL A 138 -25.25 11.84 -18.27
C VAL A 138 -25.67 13.14 -18.98
N ALA A 139 -24.73 13.90 -19.55
CA ALA A 139 -25.00 15.19 -20.15
C ALA A 139 -25.82 15.09 -21.45
N ALA A 140 -25.53 14.12 -22.31
CA ALA A 140 -26.27 13.94 -23.56
C ALA A 140 -27.74 13.54 -23.37
N PRO A 141 -28.09 12.55 -22.48
CA PRO A 141 -29.49 12.26 -22.16
C PRO A 141 -30.28 13.43 -21.60
N LEU A 142 -29.67 14.32 -20.82
CA LEU A 142 -30.34 15.52 -20.31
C LEU A 142 -30.77 16.44 -21.45
N VAL A 143 -29.94 16.60 -22.48
CA VAL A 143 -30.31 17.35 -23.69
C VAL A 143 -31.43 16.65 -24.46
N LEU A 144 -31.36 15.30 -24.56
CA LEU A 144 -32.40 14.52 -25.24
C LEU A 144 -33.74 14.58 -24.49
N VAL A 145 -33.75 14.63 -23.16
CA VAL A 145 -34.96 14.89 -22.37
C VAL A 145 -35.59 16.23 -22.77
N ALA A 146 -34.80 17.31 -22.88
CA ALA A 146 -35.30 18.60 -23.32
C ALA A 146 -35.84 18.55 -24.78
N ALA A 147 -35.16 17.81 -25.65
CA ALA A 147 -35.64 17.60 -27.02
C ALA A 147 -36.96 16.80 -27.08
N LEU A 148 -37.12 15.79 -26.23
CA LEU A 148 -38.37 15.02 -26.09
C LEU A 148 -39.51 15.90 -25.52
N PHE A 149 -39.22 16.79 -24.58
CA PHE A 149 -40.22 17.78 -24.09
C PHE A 149 -40.67 18.73 -25.22
N ALA A 150 -39.75 19.15 -26.09
CA ALA A 150 -40.08 20.00 -27.21
C ALA A 150 -40.98 19.28 -28.26
N GLN A 151 -40.90 17.95 -28.39
CA GLN A 151 -41.78 17.17 -29.26
C GLN A 151 -43.12 16.90 -28.63
N HIS A 152 -43.12 16.37 -27.38
CA HIS A 152 -44.34 16.05 -26.62
C HIS A 152 -44.06 16.04 -25.13
N TRP A 153 -44.83 16.82 -24.34
CA TRP A 153 -44.59 16.99 -22.90
C TRP A 153 -44.59 15.68 -22.11
N LEU A 154 -45.45 14.69 -22.47
CA LEU A 154 -45.56 13.41 -21.78
C LEU A 154 -44.31 12.55 -21.98
N LEU A 155 -43.72 12.55 -23.19
CA LEU A 155 -42.48 11.83 -23.49
C LEU A 155 -41.30 12.40 -22.69
N GLY A 156 -41.21 13.75 -22.63
CA GLY A 156 -40.21 14.42 -21.82
C GLY A 156 -40.36 14.13 -20.34
N LEU A 157 -41.61 14.10 -19.83
CA LEU A 157 -41.87 13.77 -18.42
C LEU A 157 -41.48 12.33 -18.07
N ILE A 158 -41.82 11.36 -18.94
CA ILE A 158 -41.42 9.93 -18.74
C ILE A 158 -39.89 9.83 -18.74
N ALA A 159 -39.22 10.46 -19.70
CA ALA A 159 -37.76 10.43 -19.79
C ALA A 159 -37.11 11.10 -18.56
N LEU A 160 -37.64 12.22 -18.07
CA LEU A 160 -37.14 12.88 -16.88
C LEU A 160 -37.34 12.03 -15.60
N ALA A 161 -38.52 11.42 -15.44
CA ALA A 161 -38.83 10.55 -14.30
C ALA A 161 -37.99 9.25 -14.29
N ALA A 162 -37.58 8.78 -15.48
CA ALA A 162 -36.72 7.61 -15.62
C ALA A 162 -35.32 7.82 -15.02
N LEU A 163 -34.76 9.04 -15.04
CA LEU A 163 -33.42 9.30 -14.52
C LEU A 163 -33.24 8.95 -13.03
N PRO A 164 -34.07 9.47 -12.10
CA PRO A 164 -33.95 9.13 -10.68
C PRO A 164 -34.31 7.66 -10.42
N LEU A 165 -35.27 7.09 -11.16
CA LEU A 165 -35.64 5.68 -11.06
C LEU A 165 -34.46 4.77 -11.42
N LEU A 166 -33.82 5.00 -12.55
CA LEU A 166 -32.66 4.24 -12.98
C LEU A 166 -31.44 4.44 -12.06
N ALA A 167 -31.21 5.66 -11.60
CA ALA A 167 -30.17 5.93 -10.57
C ALA A 167 -30.43 5.12 -9.28
N GLY A 168 -31.67 4.99 -8.85
CA GLY A 168 -32.07 4.17 -7.71
C GLY A 168 -31.80 2.67 -7.96
N VAL A 169 -32.16 2.14 -9.11
CA VAL A 169 -31.89 0.74 -9.51
C VAL A 169 -30.39 0.47 -9.56
N LEU A 170 -29.60 1.35 -10.20
CA LEU A 170 -28.15 1.23 -10.27
C LEU A 170 -27.51 1.27 -8.88
N ALA A 171 -27.98 2.14 -7.99
CA ALA A 171 -27.49 2.19 -6.62
C ALA A 171 -27.81 0.93 -5.82
N LEU A 172 -29.02 0.38 -5.99
CA LEU A 172 -29.46 -0.85 -5.32
C LEU A 172 -28.61 -2.05 -5.80
N THR A 173 -28.50 -2.23 -7.11
CA THR A 173 -27.72 -3.33 -7.72
C THR A 173 -26.24 -3.22 -7.37
N ALA A 174 -25.68 -2.01 -7.33
CA ALA A 174 -24.31 -1.76 -6.89
C ALA A 174 -24.09 -2.18 -5.42
N ARG A 175 -25.05 -1.91 -4.51
CA ARG A 175 -24.96 -2.32 -3.10
C ARG A 175 -25.03 -3.85 -2.95
N LEU A 176 -25.89 -4.50 -3.71
CA LEU A 176 -26.06 -5.96 -3.65
C LEU A 176 -24.84 -6.70 -4.20
N ALA A 177 -24.30 -6.26 -5.33
CA ALA A 177 -23.09 -6.83 -5.92
C ALA A 177 -21.84 -6.56 -5.07
N GLY A 178 -21.72 -5.36 -4.48
CA GLY A 178 -20.55 -4.96 -3.69
C GLY A 178 -20.30 -5.83 -2.45
N ARG A 179 -21.36 -6.37 -1.81
CA ARG A 179 -21.20 -7.31 -0.69
C ARG A 179 -20.60 -8.65 -1.12
N ALA A 180 -20.93 -9.13 -2.32
CA ALA A 180 -20.37 -10.35 -2.87
C ALA A 180 -18.92 -10.16 -3.32
N ASP A 181 -18.62 -9.00 -3.88
CA ASP A 181 -17.30 -8.58 -4.31
C ASP A 181 -16.32 -8.55 -3.14
N ALA A 182 -16.68 -7.86 -2.05
CA ALA A 182 -15.87 -7.81 -0.84
C ALA A 182 -15.62 -9.20 -0.21
N ALA A 183 -16.61 -10.10 -0.27
CA ALA A 183 -16.46 -11.48 0.21
C ALA A 183 -15.49 -12.29 -0.68
N PHE A 184 -15.56 -12.11 -2.00
CA PHE A 184 -14.66 -12.77 -2.94
C PHE A 184 -13.22 -12.29 -2.77
N HIS A 185 -12.98 -10.99 -2.69
CA HIS A 185 -11.64 -10.43 -2.51
C HIS A 185 -10.97 -10.91 -1.23
N ARG A 186 -11.71 -11.02 -0.12
CA ARG A 186 -11.17 -11.60 1.12
C ARG A 186 -10.72 -13.05 0.93
N ARG A 187 -11.57 -13.89 0.30
CA ARG A 187 -11.24 -15.30 0.03
C ARG A 187 -10.08 -15.44 -0.95
N PHE A 188 -10.02 -14.56 -1.94
CA PHE A 188 -8.91 -14.52 -2.89
C PHE A 188 -7.58 -14.22 -2.20
N ALA A 189 -7.54 -13.22 -1.30
CA ALA A 189 -6.35 -12.89 -0.53
C ALA A 189 -5.91 -14.05 0.38
N GLU A 190 -6.87 -14.70 1.09
CA GLU A 190 -6.59 -15.88 1.92
C GLU A 190 -5.99 -17.04 1.09
N THR A 191 -6.56 -17.31 -0.09
CA THR A 191 -6.07 -18.37 -0.98
C THR A 191 -4.70 -18.03 -1.55
N SER A 192 -4.47 -16.80 -1.99
CA SER A 192 -3.17 -16.34 -2.51
C SER A 192 -2.08 -16.49 -1.45
N GLN A 193 -2.36 -16.13 -0.19
CA GLN A 193 -1.43 -16.30 0.91
C GLN A 193 -1.07 -17.77 1.12
N ARG A 194 -2.05 -18.68 1.08
CA ARG A 194 -1.82 -20.13 1.24
C ARG A 194 -1.03 -20.73 0.08
N VAL A 195 -1.22 -20.24 -1.15
CA VAL A 195 -0.43 -20.66 -2.31
C VAL A 195 1.03 -20.24 -2.14
N VAL A 196 1.29 -19.02 -1.69
CA VAL A 196 2.65 -18.54 -1.40
C VAL A 196 3.29 -19.36 -0.27
N GLU A 197 2.56 -19.59 0.83
CA GLU A 197 3.02 -20.43 1.95
C GLU A 197 3.38 -21.85 1.47
N PHE A 198 2.52 -22.47 0.66
CA PHE A 198 2.78 -23.78 0.06
C PHE A 198 4.04 -23.78 -0.81
N ALA A 199 4.22 -22.74 -1.65
CA ALA A 199 5.42 -22.62 -2.48
C ALA A 199 6.70 -22.48 -1.63
N GLN A 200 6.66 -21.69 -0.56
CA GLN A 200 7.77 -21.49 0.36
C GLN A 200 8.07 -22.74 1.20
N ALA A 201 7.03 -23.49 1.59
CA ALA A 201 7.16 -24.70 2.37
C ALA A 201 7.51 -25.95 1.55
N GLN A 202 7.73 -25.85 0.22
CA GLN A 202 7.97 -27.02 -0.64
C GLN A 202 9.15 -27.89 -0.20
N SER A 203 10.24 -27.31 0.28
CA SER A 203 11.38 -28.06 0.79
C SER A 203 11.02 -28.91 2.01
N VAL A 204 10.22 -28.35 2.93
CA VAL A 204 9.75 -29.03 4.13
C VAL A 204 8.70 -30.09 3.78
N LEU A 205 7.75 -29.75 2.91
CA LEU A 205 6.70 -30.69 2.49
C LEU A 205 7.28 -31.90 1.78
N ARG A 206 8.27 -31.71 0.87
CA ARG A 206 8.94 -32.83 0.18
C ARG A 206 9.82 -33.68 1.12
N ALA A 207 10.35 -33.09 2.19
CA ALA A 207 11.16 -33.82 3.16
C ALA A 207 10.29 -34.68 4.10
N PHE A 208 9.07 -34.26 4.44
CA PHE A 208 8.26 -34.90 5.48
C PHE A 208 6.93 -35.46 5.01
N SER A 209 6.45 -35.12 3.81
CA SER A 209 5.15 -35.58 3.29
C SER A 209 5.35 -36.58 2.14
N ALA A 210 5.16 -37.85 2.41
CA ALA A 210 5.24 -38.88 1.38
C ALA A 210 4.08 -38.80 0.36
N GLU A 211 2.87 -38.34 0.74
CA GLU A 211 1.70 -38.22 -0.18
C GLU A 211 0.71 -37.12 0.27
N GLY A 212 0.58 -36.06 -0.55
CA GLY A 212 -0.62 -35.22 -0.69
C GLY A 212 -1.09 -34.37 0.51
N GLY A 213 -0.44 -34.37 1.68
CA GLY A 213 -0.93 -33.69 2.89
C GLY A 213 -1.03 -32.16 2.74
N GLY A 214 -0.07 -31.52 2.08
CA GLY A 214 -0.06 -30.07 1.87
C GLY A 214 -1.09 -29.61 0.82
N MET A 215 -1.46 -30.45 -0.13
CA MET A 215 -2.39 -30.12 -1.21
C MET A 215 -3.85 -29.97 -0.73
N ARG A 216 -4.27 -30.76 0.24
CA ARG A 216 -5.66 -30.72 0.77
C ARG A 216 -6.05 -29.35 1.35
N HIS A 217 -5.14 -28.66 2.03
CA HIS A 217 -5.43 -27.32 2.57
C HIS A 217 -5.59 -26.26 1.47
N ILE A 218 -4.83 -26.39 0.37
CA ILE A 218 -4.95 -25.52 -0.79
C ILE A 218 -6.27 -25.81 -1.52
N GLU A 219 -6.61 -27.09 -1.76
CA GLU A 219 -7.85 -27.50 -2.39
C GLU A 219 -9.08 -26.95 -1.65
N GLN A 220 -9.11 -27.05 -0.31
CA GLN A 220 -10.20 -26.47 0.49
C GLN A 220 -10.32 -24.97 0.32
N SER A 221 -9.19 -24.25 0.23
CA SER A 221 -9.17 -22.80 0.04
C SER A 221 -9.61 -22.42 -1.38
N LEU A 222 -9.17 -23.16 -2.38
CA LEU A 222 -9.60 -23.02 -3.78
C LEU A 222 -11.10 -23.28 -3.94
N ASP A 223 -11.65 -24.31 -3.27
CA ASP A 223 -13.07 -24.60 -3.27
C ASP A 223 -13.89 -23.50 -2.58
N ALA A 224 -13.40 -22.94 -1.49
CA ALA A 224 -14.03 -21.80 -0.83
C ALA A 224 -14.01 -20.55 -1.72
N GLN A 225 -12.89 -20.28 -2.39
CA GLN A 225 -12.74 -19.19 -3.37
C GLN A 225 -13.66 -19.42 -4.58
N ARG A 226 -13.70 -20.63 -5.14
CA ARG A 226 -14.60 -21.00 -6.24
C ARG A 226 -16.06 -20.75 -5.90
N ARG A 227 -16.53 -21.22 -4.72
CA ARG A 227 -17.91 -20.99 -4.26
C ARG A 227 -18.22 -19.49 -4.08
N SER A 228 -17.26 -18.71 -3.60
CA SER A 228 -17.41 -17.26 -3.46
C SER A 228 -17.42 -16.57 -4.83
N GLY A 229 -16.55 -16.99 -5.76
CA GLY A 229 -16.48 -16.48 -7.13
C GLY A 229 -17.76 -16.80 -7.93
N THR A 230 -18.28 -18.02 -7.81
CA THR A 230 -19.57 -18.39 -8.44
C THR A 230 -20.71 -17.51 -7.92
N ARG A 231 -20.79 -17.26 -6.61
CA ARG A 231 -21.79 -16.33 -6.04
C ARG A 231 -21.63 -14.89 -6.54
N LEU A 232 -20.38 -14.42 -6.68
CA LEU A 232 -20.10 -13.09 -7.24
C LEU A 232 -20.58 -13.02 -8.69
N ILE A 233 -20.22 -14.00 -9.54
CA ILE A 233 -20.60 -14.03 -10.96
C ILE A 233 -22.13 -14.01 -11.08
N TRP A 234 -22.85 -14.86 -10.35
CA TRP A 234 -24.31 -14.90 -10.40
C TRP A 234 -24.95 -13.59 -9.92
N ARG A 235 -24.46 -12.99 -8.85
CA ARG A 235 -24.99 -11.70 -8.36
C ARG A 235 -24.68 -10.55 -9.29
N SER A 236 -23.48 -10.51 -9.87
CA SER A 236 -23.10 -9.49 -10.86
C SER A 236 -23.89 -9.65 -12.16
N ALA A 237 -24.09 -10.89 -12.63
CA ALA A 237 -24.92 -11.18 -13.79
C ALA A 237 -26.39 -10.79 -13.55
N ALA A 238 -26.95 -11.15 -12.40
CA ALA A 238 -28.31 -10.76 -12.02
C ALA A 238 -28.46 -9.23 -11.93
N ALA A 239 -27.47 -8.54 -11.35
CA ALA A 239 -27.45 -7.09 -11.29
C ALA A 239 -27.37 -6.44 -12.70
N ALA A 240 -26.53 -6.98 -13.59
CA ALA A 240 -26.43 -6.51 -14.97
C ALA A 240 -27.75 -6.72 -15.74
N VAL A 241 -28.34 -7.90 -15.62
CA VAL A 241 -29.66 -8.21 -16.23
C VAL A 241 -30.73 -7.26 -15.70
N LEU A 242 -30.80 -7.05 -14.38
CA LEU A 242 -31.79 -6.14 -13.78
C LEU A 242 -31.60 -4.68 -14.27
N ASN A 243 -30.36 -4.21 -14.40
CA ASN A 243 -30.05 -2.89 -14.92
C ASN A 243 -30.52 -2.74 -16.39
N VAL A 244 -30.20 -3.75 -17.23
CA VAL A 244 -30.64 -3.77 -18.64
C VAL A 244 -32.16 -3.80 -18.72
N TRP A 245 -32.83 -4.65 -17.93
CA TRP A 245 -34.28 -4.72 -17.90
C TRP A 245 -34.94 -3.43 -17.42
N ALA A 246 -34.37 -2.76 -16.42
CA ALA A 246 -34.89 -1.47 -15.99
C ALA A 246 -34.82 -0.40 -17.09
N VAL A 247 -33.68 -0.33 -17.80
CA VAL A 247 -33.53 0.56 -18.96
C VAL A 247 -34.48 0.17 -20.09
N GLN A 248 -34.64 -1.13 -20.38
CA GLN A 248 -35.54 -1.62 -21.41
C GLN A 248 -37.02 -1.37 -21.05
N ALA A 249 -37.39 -1.45 -19.78
CA ALA A 249 -38.74 -1.09 -19.33
C ALA A 249 -39.05 0.38 -19.60
N VAL A 250 -38.09 1.28 -19.31
CA VAL A 250 -38.23 2.71 -19.62
C VAL A 250 -38.39 2.91 -21.14
N PHE A 251 -37.58 2.22 -21.95
CA PHE A 251 -37.72 2.25 -23.41
C PHE A 251 -39.11 1.78 -23.86
N SER A 252 -39.59 0.68 -23.32
CA SER A 252 -40.93 0.14 -23.66
C SER A 252 -42.05 1.13 -23.33
N VAL A 253 -41.95 1.80 -22.16
CA VAL A 253 -42.93 2.83 -21.77
C VAL A 253 -42.86 4.04 -22.72
N LEU A 254 -41.66 4.52 -23.06
CA LEU A 254 -41.51 5.62 -24.02
C LEU A 254 -42.05 5.25 -25.42
N LEU A 255 -41.77 4.00 -25.87
CA LEU A 255 -42.24 3.51 -27.18
C LEU A 255 -43.76 3.39 -27.21
N ILE A 256 -44.38 2.83 -26.16
CA ILE A 256 -45.82 2.72 -26.02
C ILE A 256 -46.44 4.11 -26.00
N ALA A 257 -45.93 5.05 -25.23
CA ALA A 257 -46.45 6.42 -25.17
C ALA A 257 -46.34 7.12 -26.51
N ALA A 258 -45.24 6.98 -27.24
CA ALA A 258 -45.05 7.54 -28.56
C ALA A 258 -45.96 6.89 -29.61
N ALA A 259 -46.19 5.56 -29.54
CA ALA A 259 -47.10 4.84 -30.42
C ALA A 259 -48.57 5.22 -30.18
N LEU A 260 -48.97 5.39 -28.93
CA LEU A 260 -50.33 5.87 -28.58
C LEU A 260 -50.53 7.32 -29.08
N TRP A 261 -49.53 8.19 -28.93
CA TRP A 261 -49.57 9.53 -29.48
C TRP A 261 -49.70 9.49 -31.02
N LEU A 262 -48.86 8.71 -31.70
CA LEU A 262 -48.92 8.54 -33.16
C LEU A 262 -50.31 8.00 -33.61
N ASN A 263 -50.86 7.00 -32.91
CA ASN A 263 -52.18 6.47 -33.22
C ASN A 263 -53.30 7.53 -33.07
N GLY A 264 -53.22 8.34 -31.99
CA GLY A 264 -54.13 9.49 -31.78
C GLY A 264 -54.06 10.52 -32.92
N LEU A 265 -52.84 10.83 -33.39
CA LEU A 265 -52.64 11.74 -34.52
C LEU A 265 -53.24 11.16 -35.85
N LEU A 266 -53.02 9.86 -36.08
CA LEU A 266 -53.60 9.18 -37.26
C LEU A 266 -55.13 9.20 -37.20
N ALA A 267 -55.74 8.89 -36.06
CA ALA A 267 -57.19 8.91 -35.87
C ALA A 267 -57.80 10.32 -36.01
N ALA A 268 -57.02 11.37 -35.65
CA ALA A 268 -57.45 12.77 -35.80
C ALA A 268 -57.23 13.34 -37.20
N GLY A 269 -56.63 12.58 -38.12
CA GLY A 269 -56.27 13.08 -39.45
C GLY A 269 -55.21 14.19 -39.43
N ALA A 270 -54.26 14.11 -38.50
CA ALA A 270 -53.24 15.09 -38.28
C ALA A 270 -52.36 15.34 -39.53
N ALA A 271 -51.74 16.51 -39.61
CA ALA A 271 -50.82 16.86 -40.67
C ALA A 271 -49.60 15.93 -40.72
N THR A 272 -49.07 15.70 -41.92
CA THR A 272 -47.85 14.85 -42.10
C THR A 272 -46.68 15.27 -41.23
N ALA A 273 -46.53 16.58 -40.93
CA ALA A 273 -45.49 17.09 -40.06
C ALA A 273 -45.59 16.57 -38.60
N GLU A 274 -46.81 16.44 -38.06
CA GLU A 274 -47.05 15.91 -36.70
C GLU A 274 -46.79 14.40 -36.62
N LEU A 275 -47.17 13.67 -37.66
CA LEU A 275 -46.86 12.22 -37.74
C LEU A 275 -45.34 11.99 -37.81
N VAL A 276 -44.65 12.80 -38.58
CA VAL A 276 -43.19 12.77 -38.65
C VAL A 276 -42.56 13.10 -37.29
N ALA A 277 -43.08 14.10 -36.58
CA ALA A 277 -42.60 14.45 -35.24
C ALA A 277 -42.71 13.27 -34.25
N ALA A 278 -43.81 12.52 -34.30
CA ALA A 278 -43.97 11.31 -33.46
C ALA A 278 -42.96 10.20 -33.82
N LEU A 279 -42.67 9.96 -35.09
CA LEU A 279 -41.64 9.01 -35.54
C LEU A 279 -40.24 9.44 -35.11
N VAL A 280 -39.95 10.73 -35.22
CA VAL A 280 -38.66 11.31 -34.79
C VAL A 280 -38.50 11.20 -33.26
N ALA A 281 -39.57 11.40 -32.48
CA ALA A 281 -39.53 11.22 -31.04
C ALA A 281 -39.18 9.77 -30.65
N MET A 282 -39.64 8.77 -31.41
CA MET A 282 -39.22 7.37 -31.21
C MET A 282 -37.71 7.19 -31.45
N LEU A 283 -37.16 7.82 -32.49
CA LEU A 283 -35.72 7.78 -32.74
C LEU A 283 -34.92 8.43 -31.62
N LEU A 284 -35.36 9.58 -31.10
CA LEU A 284 -34.74 10.24 -29.96
C LEU A 284 -34.82 9.40 -28.71
N ALA A 285 -35.93 8.68 -28.48
CA ALA A 285 -36.05 7.75 -27.37
C ALA A 285 -35.02 6.61 -27.45
N VAL A 286 -34.74 6.05 -28.64
CA VAL A 286 -33.66 5.07 -28.84
C VAL A 286 -32.31 5.65 -28.43
N ARG A 287 -31.97 6.87 -28.91
CA ARG A 287 -30.71 7.53 -28.56
C ARG A 287 -30.58 7.85 -27.07
N TYR A 288 -31.69 8.23 -26.44
CA TYR A 288 -31.74 8.44 -24.99
C TYR A 288 -31.39 7.15 -24.22
N ILE A 289 -31.96 6.03 -24.63
CA ILE A 289 -31.72 4.71 -24.03
C ILE A 289 -30.28 4.24 -24.23
N ASP A 290 -29.71 4.43 -25.43
CA ASP A 290 -28.30 4.07 -25.71
C ASP A 290 -27.35 4.74 -24.71
N GLY A 291 -27.52 6.03 -24.45
CA GLY A 291 -26.72 6.77 -23.49
C GLY A 291 -26.86 6.23 -22.04
N LEU A 292 -28.07 5.82 -21.64
CA LEU A 292 -28.31 5.25 -20.32
C LEU A 292 -27.72 3.84 -20.16
N LEU A 293 -27.75 3.03 -21.20
CA LEU A 293 -27.12 1.69 -21.22
C LEU A 293 -25.59 1.82 -21.08
N GLU A 294 -24.99 2.79 -21.75
CA GLU A 294 -23.56 3.06 -21.62
C GLU A 294 -23.18 3.39 -20.17
N VAL A 295 -23.91 4.30 -19.51
CA VAL A 295 -23.70 4.62 -18.08
C VAL A 295 -23.88 3.40 -17.17
N ALA A 296 -24.90 2.59 -17.43
CA ALA A 296 -25.16 1.36 -16.66
C ALA A 296 -23.99 0.37 -16.75
N GLY A 297 -23.31 0.29 -17.90
CA GLY A 297 -22.13 -0.57 -18.12
C GLY A 297 -20.93 -0.22 -17.24
N TYR A 298 -20.77 1.04 -16.84
CA TYR A 298 -19.63 1.46 -16.00
C TYR A 298 -19.77 1.11 -14.50
N GLY A 299 -20.91 0.56 -14.08
CA GLY A 299 -21.17 0.26 -12.67
C GLY A 299 -20.15 -0.68 -12.02
N GLU A 300 -19.67 -1.69 -12.74
CA GLU A 300 -18.66 -2.65 -12.25
C GLU A 300 -17.27 -1.99 -12.14
N VAL A 301 -16.87 -1.25 -13.17
CA VAL A 301 -15.58 -0.55 -13.20
C VAL A 301 -15.49 0.47 -12.06
N LEU A 302 -16.57 1.20 -11.80
CA LEU A 302 -16.65 2.17 -10.69
C LEU A 302 -16.55 1.49 -9.31
N ARG A 303 -17.12 0.28 -9.14
CA ARG A 303 -16.97 -0.48 -7.89
C ARG A 303 -15.53 -0.93 -7.68
N GLY A 304 -14.89 -1.50 -8.72
CA GLY A 304 -13.48 -1.90 -8.65
C GLY A 304 -12.56 -0.71 -8.34
N ALA A 305 -12.81 0.42 -9.01
CA ALA A 305 -12.07 1.66 -8.76
C ALA A 305 -12.25 2.18 -7.32
N ARG A 306 -13.46 2.06 -6.77
CA ARG A 306 -13.72 2.44 -5.37
C ARG A 306 -12.94 1.58 -4.41
N ALA A 307 -12.87 0.26 -4.62
CA ALA A 307 -12.09 -0.64 -3.79
C ALA A 307 -10.61 -0.25 -3.77
N GLN A 308 -10.03 0.10 -4.93
CA GLN A 308 -8.65 0.57 -5.02
C GLN A 308 -8.43 1.91 -4.28
N LEU A 309 -9.38 2.83 -4.39
CA LEU A 309 -9.31 4.10 -3.66
C LEU A 309 -9.44 3.91 -2.15
N ASP A 310 -10.29 2.98 -1.70
CA ASP A 310 -10.44 2.64 -0.28
C ASP A 310 -9.14 2.00 0.28
N GLU A 311 -8.43 1.19 -0.52
CA GLU A 311 -7.10 0.67 -0.18
C GLU A 311 -6.03 1.75 -0.07
N ILE A 312 -6.02 2.70 -1.00
CA ILE A 312 -5.12 3.87 -0.97
C ILE A 312 -5.40 4.72 0.28
N ASP A 313 -6.68 5.00 0.56
CA ASP A 313 -7.08 5.77 1.74
C ASP A 313 -6.69 5.06 3.05
N ALA A 314 -6.76 3.74 3.10
CA ALA A 314 -6.34 2.97 4.27
C ALA A 314 -4.82 3.03 4.50
N LEU A 315 -4.00 3.15 3.43
CA LEU A 315 -2.56 3.40 3.58
C LEU A 315 -2.29 4.80 4.14
N PHE A 316 -3.00 5.83 3.65
CA PHE A 316 -2.90 7.19 4.19
C PHE A 316 -3.49 7.35 5.59
N ALA A 317 -4.36 6.45 6.04
CA ALA A 317 -4.91 6.44 7.39
C ALA A 317 -3.95 5.87 8.44
N ALA A 318 -2.90 5.14 8.00
CA ALA A 318 -1.85 4.70 8.91
C ALA A 318 -1.15 5.92 9.53
N ALA A 319 -1.16 6.02 10.86
CA ALA A 319 -0.61 7.17 11.54
C ALA A 319 0.92 7.10 11.60
N PRO A 320 1.66 8.12 11.15
CA PRO A 320 3.08 8.25 11.42
C PRO A 320 3.32 8.48 12.92
N LEU A 321 4.53 8.18 13.38
CA LEU A 321 4.92 8.57 14.74
C LEU A 321 4.87 10.10 14.86
N PRO A 322 4.32 10.65 15.97
CA PRO A 322 4.24 12.09 16.14
C PRO A 322 5.62 12.73 16.28
N GLU A 323 5.87 13.76 15.48
CA GLU A 323 7.06 14.59 15.62
C GLU A 323 6.85 15.67 16.68
N PRO A 324 7.85 15.94 17.52
CA PRO A 324 7.73 16.97 18.53
C PRO A 324 7.67 18.37 17.92
N ALA A 325 6.77 19.22 18.43
CA ALA A 325 6.67 20.61 18.00
C ALA A 325 7.90 21.46 18.38
N ALA A 326 8.56 21.12 19.48
CA ALA A 326 9.80 21.74 19.97
C ALA A 326 10.83 20.64 20.26
N PRO A 327 11.62 20.21 19.26
CA PRO A 327 12.61 19.15 19.44
C PRO A 327 13.66 19.50 20.47
N GLN A 328 14.00 18.54 21.33
CA GLN A 328 15.08 18.65 22.32
C GLN A 328 16.28 17.82 21.87
N THR A 329 17.48 18.29 22.22
CA THR A 329 18.73 17.60 21.89
C THR A 329 19.22 16.80 23.09
N PRO A 330 19.56 15.49 22.93
CA PRO A 330 20.21 14.71 23.97
C PRO A 330 21.54 15.36 24.42
N ARG A 331 21.80 15.31 25.72
CA ARG A 331 23.03 15.88 26.28
C ARG A 331 24.24 14.96 26.13
N ASP A 332 24.00 13.67 26.16
CA ASP A 332 25.00 12.61 26.07
C ASP A 332 24.38 11.31 25.47
N ALA A 333 25.13 10.24 25.48
CA ALA A 333 24.69 8.93 24.98
C ALA A 333 24.17 8.00 26.10
N SER A 334 23.72 8.55 27.24
CA SER A 334 23.07 7.72 28.26
C SER A 334 21.69 7.26 27.80
N ILE A 335 21.27 6.07 28.26
CA ILE A 335 19.94 5.52 27.97
C ILE A 335 19.27 5.22 29.32
N GLU A 336 18.03 5.67 29.48
CA GLU A 336 17.25 5.40 30.67
C GLU A 336 15.82 5.00 30.32
N LEU A 337 15.39 3.85 30.80
CA LEU A 337 14.02 3.35 30.69
C LEU A 337 13.35 3.47 32.06
N ARG A 338 12.13 4.05 32.10
CA ARG A 338 11.37 4.31 33.33
C ARG A 338 9.98 3.69 33.20
N ASP A 339 9.73 2.64 33.99
CA ASP A 339 8.46 1.88 34.06
C ASP A 339 7.89 1.55 32.67
N VAL A 340 8.74 1.05 31.78
CA VAL A 340 8.38 0.81 30.37
C VAL A 340 7.48 -0.41 30.27
N ARG A 341 6.24 -0.19 29.76
CA ARG A 341 5.29 -1.23 29.35
C ARG A 341 5.04 -1.13 27.87
N PHE A 342 4.94 -2.27 27.22
CA PHE A 342 4.73 -2.30 25.77
C PHE A 342 3.96 -3.53 25.30
N ARG A 343 3.05 -3.31 24.32
CA ARG A 343 2.34 -4.32 23.54
C ARG A 343 2.32 -3.93 22.07
N TYR A 344 2.38 -4.90 21.18
CA TYR A 344 2.41 -4.66 19.72
C TYR A 344 1.04 -4.30 19.11
N ALA A 345 -0.07 -4.66 19.76
CA ALA A 345 -1.43 -4.31 19.34
C ALA A 345 -2.31 -4.04 20.55
N GLN A 346 -3.56 -3.62 20.35
CA GLN A 346 -4.44 -3.21 21.47
C GLN A 346 -4.87 -4.36 22.39
N ASP A 347 -5.03 -5.60 21.87
CA ASP A 347 -5.58 -6.74 22.60
C ASP A 347 -4.57 -7.82 23.10
N PRO A 348 -3.36 -8.00 22.55
CA PRO A 348 -2.42 -9.00 23.06
C PRO A 348 -1.85 -8.60 24.42
N PRO A 349 -1.36 -9.59 25.22
CA PRO A 349 -0.72 -9.30 26.48
C PRO A 349 0.51 -8.41 26.30
N ASP A 350 0.85 -7.66 27.33
CA ASP A 350 2.08 -6.87 27.35
C ASP A 350 3.28 -7.77 27.10
N VAL A 351 4.25 -7.28 26.33
CA VAL A 351 5.55 -7.93 26.08
C VAL A 351 6.58 -7.44 27.10
N LEU A 352 6.45 -6.19 27.55
CA LEU A 352 7.29 -5.61 28.62
C LEU A 352 6.40 -5.11 29.75
N HIS A 353 6.80 -5.39 30.99
CA HIS A 353 5.99 -5.25 32.20
C HIS A 353 6.65 -4.33 33.25
N GLY A 354 6.73 -3.00 32.96
CA GLY A 354 7.28 -2.03 33.91
C GLY A 354 8.79 -2.12 34.05
N LEU A 355 9.49 -2.13 32.92
CA LEU A 355 10.94 -2.31 32.85
C LEU A 355 11.67 -1.03 33.19
N ASN A 356 12.67 -1.12 34.09
CA ASN A 356 13.58 -0.05 34.45
C ASN A 356 15.02 -0.45 34.14
N LEU A 357 15.76 0.38 33.42
CA LEU A 357 17.16 0.16 33.06
C LEU A 357 17.87 1.50 32.88
N ARG A 358 19.08 1.63 33.37
CA ARG A 358 19.92 2.79 33.17
C ARG A 358 21.28 2.36 32.61
N ILE A 359 21.68 2.94 31.49
CA ILE A 359 22.94 2.66 30.78
C ILE A 359 23.77 3.93 30.75
N ALA A 360 24.96 3.88 31.30
CA ALA A 360 25.86 5.02 31.32
C ALA A 360 26.47 5.31 29.94
N PRO A 361 26.82 6.58 29.62
CA PRO A 361 27.49 6.90 28.36
C PRO A 361 28.79 6.09 28.21
N GLY A 362 29.03 5.54 27.01
CA GLY A 362 30.25 4.79 26.72
C GLY A 362 30.29 3.36 27.30
N SER A 363 29.31 2.95 28.10
CA SER A 363 29.27 1.59 28.66
C SER A 363 28.69 0.58 27.65
N MET A 364 29.07 -0.67 27.83
CA MET A 364 28.53 -1.81 27.09
C MET A 364 27.61 -2.64 28.00
N VAL A 365 26.32 -2.68 27.65
CA VAL A 365 25.32 -3.51 28.34
C VAL A 365 24.95 -4.71 27.49
N ALA A 366 25.05 -5.91 28.07
CA ALA A 366 24.60 -7.15 27.45
C ALA A 366 23.20 -7.52 27.94
N LEU A 367 22.24 -7.66 27.01
CA LEU A 367 20.90 -8.17 27.26
C LEU A 367 20.88 -9.67 27.13
N VAL A 368 20.57 -10.40 28.20
CA VAL A 368 20.56 -11.87 28.28
C VAL A 368 19.16 -12.33 28.69
N GLY A 369 18.75 -13.51 28.26
CA GLY A 369 17.46 -14.12 28.60
C GLY A 369 16.98 -15.11 27.55
N ALA A 370 15.91 -15.86 27.87
CA ALA A 370 15.30 -16.81 26.95
C ALA A 370 14.76 -16.16 25.68
N SER A 371 14.55 -16.95 24.62
CA SER A 371 13.85 -16.45 23.43
C SER A 371 12.44 -16.01 23.82
N GLY A 372 11.97 -14.89 23.29
CA GLY A 372 10.66 -14.30 23.64
C GLY A 372 10.64 -13.46 24.92
N SER A 373 11.74 -13.31 25.67
CA SER A 373 11.76 -12.50 26.90
C SER A 373 11.64 -10.97 26.71
N GLY A 374 11.61 -10.48 25.45
CA GLY A 374 11.42 -9.04 25.15
C GLY A 374 12.69 -8.28 24.78
N LYS A 375 13.88 -8.91 24.64
CA LYS A 375 15.16 -8.24 24.32
C LYS A 375 15.13 -7.43 23.03
N THR A 376 14.70 -8.02 21.92
CA THR A 376 14.57 -7.33 20.62
C THR A 376 13.53 -6.21 20.69
N THR A 377 12.44 -6.41 21.42
CA THR A 377 11.43 -5.37 21.67
C THR A 377 12.04 -4.18 22.39
N LEU A 378 12.84 -4.41 23.42
CA LEU A 378 13.55 -3.37 24.17
C LEU A 378 14.45 -2.51 23.25
N VAL A 379 15.27 -3.18 22.43
CA VAL A 379 16.15 -2.50 21.46
C VAL A 379 15.34 -1.66 20.45
N ARG A 380 14.21 -2.20 19.97
CA ARG A 380 13.31 -1.46 19.05
C ARG A 380 12.65 -0.24 19.69
N LEU A 381 12.36 -0.28 20.99
CA LEU A 381 11.84 0.87 21.73
C LEU A 381 12.91 1.95 21.98
N ILE A 382 14.17 1.56 22.25
CA ILE A 382 15.28 2.51 22.34
C ILE A 382 15.47 3.23 21.01
N ALA A 383 15.38 2.51 19.88
CA ALA A 383 15.45 3.07 18.52
C ALA A 383 14.17 3.83 18.12
N ARG A 384 13.15 3.88 18.97
CA ARG A 384 11.83 4.48 18.68
C ARG A 384 11.18 3.93 17.41
N PHE A 385 11.30 2.61 17.16
CA PHE A 385 10.51 1.97 16.10
C PHE A 385 9.04 1.87 16.46
N PHE A 386 8.74 2.01 17.73
CA PHE A 386 7.42 2.10 18.35
C PHE A 386 7.52 3.08 19.53
N ASP A 387 6.43 3.75 19.85
CA ASP A 387 6.30 4.45 21.13
C ASP A 387 5.84 3.47 22.22
N VAL A 388 6.30 3.68 23.46
CA VAL A 388 5.90 2.85 24.60
C VAL A 388 4.41 2.98 24.91
N THR A 389 3.78 1.90 25.41
CA THR A 389 2.37 1.94 25.85
C THR A 389 2.22 2.73 27.17
N GLN A 390 3.17 2.54 28.11
CA GLN A 390 3.28 3.31 29.35
C GLN A 390 4.75 3.49 29.71
N GLY A 391 5.04 4.50 30.52
CA GLY A 391 6.42 4.82 30.88
C GLY A 391 7.11 5.71 29.84
N SER A 392 8.44 5.71 29.87
CA SER A 392 9.26 6.53 28.98
C SER A 392 10.64 5.95 28.73
N VAL A 393 11.20 6.24 27.55
CA VAL A 393 12.59 5.96 27.17
C VAL A 393 13.30 7.28 26.96
N HIS A 394 14.44 7.47 27.62
CA HIS A 394 15.22 8.70 27.55
C HIS A 394 16.61 8.42 26.97
N ILE A 395 17.09 9.35 26.15
CA ILE A 395 18.49 9.38 25.66
C ILE A 395 19.08 10.74 26.04
N GLY A 396 20.21 10.73 26.74
CA GLY A 396 20.84 11.96 27.22
C GLY A 396 19.92 12.81 28.09
N GLY A 397 19.03 12.17 28.88
CA GLY A 397 18.04 12.81 29.74
C GLY A 397 16.78 13.32 29.02
N VAL A 398 16.67 13.19 27.69
CA VAL A 398 15.52 13.63 26.88
C VAL A 398 14.67 12.41 26.48
N ASP A 399 13.35 12.48 26.66
CA ASP A 399 12.41 11.45 26.18
C ASP A 399 12.53 11.33 24.66
N VAL A 400 12.65 10.10 24.13
CA VAL A 400 12.80 9.85 22.69
C VAL A 400 11.65 10.42 21.86
N ARG A 401 10.46 10.60 22.45
CA ARG A 401 9.31 11.25 21.82
C ARG A 401 9.49 12.75 21.62
N GLN A 402 10.43 13.37 22.35
CA GLN A 402 10.76 14.81 22.26
C GLN A 402 12.02 15.07 21.40
N ILE A 403 12.65 14.03 20.87
CA ILE A 403 13.78 14.15 19.95
C ILE A 403 13.24 14.07 18.51
N ALA A 404 13.69 14.97 17.63
CA ALA A 404 13.33 14.88 16.21
C ALA A 404 13.82 13.55 15.60
N SER A 405 13.02 12.92 14.74
CA SER A 405 13.35 11.59 14.16
C SER A 405 14.67 11.61 13.39
N THR A 406 14.98 12.71 12.69
CA THR A 406 16.26 12.88 11.98
C THR A 406 17.45 12.96 12.93
N GLN A 407 17.29 13.61 14.08
CA GLN A 407 18.32 13.73 15.11
C GLN A 407 18.51 12.39 15.83
N LEU A 408 17.41 11.69 16.15
CA LEU A 408 17.47 10.36 16.76
C LEU A 408 18.20 9.35 15.86
N ALA A 409 17.91 9.38 14.54
CA ALA A 409 18.60 8.55 13.54
C ALA A 409 20.11 8.84 13.45
N GLY A 410 20.55 10.09 13.73
CA GLY A 410 21.96 10.44 13.84
C GLY A 410 22.61 10.01 15.16
N HIS A 411 21.82 9.79 16.23
CA HIS A 411 22.33 9.38 17.54
C HIS A 411 22.41 7.87 17.73
N ILE A 412 21.63 7.09 16.97
CA ILE A 412 21.55 5.64 17.09
C ILE A 412 21.95 4.98 15.78
N SER A 413 22.88 4.05 15.85
CA SER A 413 23.14 3.09 14.79
C SER A 413 22.71 1.70 15.24
N GLN A 414 22.29 0.85 14.30
CA GLN A 414 21.80 -0.50 14.62
C GLN A 414 22.37 -1.54 13.67
N ILE A 415 22.78 -2.68 14.26
CA ILE A 415 23.09 -3.92 13.55
C ILE A 415 21.91 -4.86 13.80
N PHE A 416 21.20 -5.21 12.72
CA PHE A 416 20.02 -6.07 12.78
C PHE A 416 20.41 -7.56 12.74
N GLN A 417 19.56 -8.41 13.30
CA GLN A 417 19.69 -9.87 13.24
C GLN A 417 19.63 -10.34 11.78
N ASP A 418 18.60 -9.92 11.04
CA ASP A 418 18.47 -10.20 9.61
C ASP A 418 19.12 -9.08 8.80
N THR A 419 20.26 -9.40 8.20
CA THR A 419 21.03 -8.44 7.41
C THR A 419 20.51 -8.33 6.01
N TYR A 420 20.00 -7.14 5.65
CA TYR A 420 19.59 -6.82 4.28
C TYR A 420 20.63 -5.90 3.61
N LEU A 421 21.06 -6.25 2.40
CA LEU A 421 21.89 -5.41 1.55
C LEU A 421 21.08 -4.87 0.38
N PHE A 422 21.23 -3.57 0.13
CA PHE A 422 20.60 -2.92 -1.02
C PHE A 422 21.29 -3.33 -2.32
N THR A 423 20.55 -3.35 -3.42
CA THR A 423 21.12 -3.52 -4.76
C THR A 423 22.11 -2.39 -5.04
N GLY A 424 23.34 -2.75 -5.39
CA GLY A 424 24.45 -1.82 -5.56
C GLY A 424 25.76 -2.52 -5.24
N THR A 425 26.82 -1.76 -5.02
CA THR A 425 28.16 -2.27 -4.67
C THR A 425 28.32 -2.46 -3.15
N ILE A 426 29.43 -3.09 -2.74
CA ILE A 426 29.81 -3.16 -1.31
C ILE A 426 29.99 -1.74 -0.76
N ALA A 427 30.71 -0.88 -1.49
CA ALA A 427 30.93 0.52 -1.10
C ALA A 427 29.62 1.30 -0.94
N ASP A 428 28.64 1.15 -1.87
CA ASP A 428 27.34 1.79 -1.78
C ASP A 428 26.58 1.38 -0.53
N ASN A 429 26.64 0.07 -0.20
CA ASN A 429 26.00 -0.46 0.99
C ASN A 429 26.58 0.09 2.30
N ILE A 430 27.89 0.28 2.36
CA ILE A 430 28.55 0.91 3.52
C ILE A 430 28.19 2.40 3.59
N ARG A 431 28.29 3.10 2.46
CA ARG A 431 27.97 4.55 2.36
C ARG A 431 26.53 4.87 2.73
N ALA A 432 25.61 3.91 2.58
CA ALA A 432 24.21 4.07 3.01
C ALA A 432 24.08 4.39 4.52
N GLY A 433 25.04 4.02 5.36
CA GLY A 433 25.08 4.36 6.79
C GLY A 433 25.34 5.84 7.08
N ARG A 434 26.02 6.54 6.18
CA ARG A 434 26.25 8.01 6.21
C ARG A 434 26.32 8.54 4.78
N PRO A 435 25.16 8.94 4.20
CA PRO A 435 25.14 9.54 2.87
C PRO A 435 26.05 10.77 2.79
N GLY A 436 26.88 10.83 1.74
CA GLY A 436 27.85 11.92 1.55
C GLY A 436 29.24 11.66 2.15
N SER A 437 29.48 10.49 2.77
CA SER A 437 30.85 10.09 3.19
C SER A 437 31.74 9.83 1.96
N ASP A 438 33.01 10.18 2.08
CA ASP A 438 34.02 9.96 1.04
C ASP A 438 34.50 8.50 1.02
N ASP A 439 35.33 8.17 0.03
CA ASP A 439 35.85 6.79 -0.13
C ASP A 439 36.83 6.42 0.99
N ALA A 440 37.51 7.39 1.60
CA ALA A 440 38.43 7.14 2.70
C ALA A 440 37.65 6.70 3.96
N ASP A 441 36.52 7.35 4.26
CA ASP A 441 35.59 6.97 5.33
C ASP A 441 35.05 5.55 5.11
N VAL A 442 34.63 5.25 3.87
CA VAL A 442 34.12 3.92 3.48
C VAL A 442 35.17 2.83 3.70
N LEU A 443 36.41 3.07 3.23
CA LEU A 443 37.53 2.15 3.39
C LEU A 443 37.93 1.96 4.85
N GLN A 444 37.84 3.02 5.67
CA GLN A 444 38.09 2.92 7.11
C GLN A 444 37.05 2.04 7.79
N ALA A 445 35.75 2.30 7.56
CA ALA A 445 34.68 1.49 8.11
C ALA A 445 34.76 0.02 7.63
N ALA A 446 35.14 -0.19 6.37
CA ALA A 446 35.36 -1.53 5.81
C ALA A 446 36.49 -2.28 6.56
N ARG A 447 37.61 -1.63 6.81
CA ARG A 447 38.74 -2.20 7.59
C ARG A 447 38.34 -2.51 9.03
N GLU A 448 37.62 -1.61 9.68
CA GLU A 448 37.16 -1.81 11.05
C GLU A 448 36.22 -3.02 11.20
N ALA A 449 35.47 -3.36 10.16
CA ALA A 449 34.56 -4.51 10.11
C ALA A 449 35.15 -5.74 9.39
N GLY A 450 36.40 -5.71 8.93
CA GLY A 450 37.05 -6.79 8.19
C GLY A 450 36.46 -7.04 6.79
N VAL A 451 35.83 -6.02 6.18
CA VAL A 451 35.26 -6.10 4.83
C VAL A 451 36.35 -5.98 3.77
N ASP A 452 37.46 -5.32 4.07
CA ASP A 452 38.63 -5.19 3.20
C ASP A 452 39.21 -6.58 2.81
N GLU A 453 39.23 -7.54 3.73
CA GLU A 453 39.62 -8.92 3.45
C GLU A 453 38.65 -9.62 2.47
N ILE A 454 37.35 -9.29 2.53
CA ILE A 454 36.34 -9.79 1.61
C ILE A 454 36.58 -9.18 0.22
N ALA A 455 36.69 -7.86 0.19
CA ALA A 455 36.89 -7.11 -1.04
C ALA A 455 38.20 -7.52 -1.78
N ALA A 456 39.28 -7.78 -1.03
CA ALA A 456 40.56 -8.22 -1.62
C ALA A 456 40.47 -9.55 -2.38
N ARG A 457 39.50 -10.41 -2.06
CA ARG A 457 39.28 -11.69 -2.74
C ARG A 457 38.35 -11.61 -3.96
N LEU A 458 37.67 -10.46 -4.12
CA LEU A 458 36.68 -10.25 -5.16
C LEU A 458 37.31 -9.49 -6.36
N PRO A 459 36.97 -9.85 -7.62
CA PRO A 459 37.61 -9.25 -8.81
C PRO A 459 37.44 -7.73 -8.91
N GLN A 460 36.36 -7.17 -8.37
CA GLN A 460 36.05 -5.73 -8.41
C GLN A 460 36.22 -5.04 -7.05
N GLY A 461 36.80 -5.72 -6.06
CA GLY A 461 37.03 -5.15 -4.75
C GLY A 461 35.77 -4.58 -4.12
N MET A 462 35.84 -3.34 -3.64
CA MET A 462 34.72 -2.62 -3.04
C MET A 462 33.58 -2.29 -4.02
N ASP A 463 33.86 -2.27 -5.33
CA ASP A 463 32.86 -1.99 -6.37
C ASP A 463 32.11 -3.27 -6.80
N THR A 464 32.33 -4.40 -6.12
CA THR A 464 31.64 -5.65 -6.41
C THR A 464 30.14 -5.53 -6.16
N PRO A 465 29.28 -5.82 -7.17
CA PRO A 465 27.83 -5.82 -7.00
C PRO A 465 27.36 -6.96 -6.09
N VAL A 466 26.63 -6.65 -5.03
CA VAL A 466 26.18 -7.62 -4.03
C VAL A 466 24.90 -8.39 -4.44
N GLY A 467 24.15 -7.89 -5.44
CA GLY A 467 22.85 -8.44 -5.83
C GLY A 467 21.73 -8.10 -4.86
N GLU A 468 20.50 -8.52 -5.19
CA GLU A 468 19.33 -8.31 -4.33
C GLU A 468 19.49 -9.08 -3.01
N GLY A 469 19.32 -8.37 -1.88
CA GLY A 469 19.49 -8.95 -0.55
C GLY A 469 20.88 -9.51 -0.24
N GLY A 470 21.89 -9.24 -1.10
CA GLY A 470 23.24 -9.78 -0.94
C GLY A 470 23.39 -11.26 -1.33
N ALA A 471 22.57 -11.74 -2.27
CA ALA A 471 22.49 -13.15 -2.67
C ALA A 471 23.82 -13.77 -3.14
N ARG A 472 24.82 -12.94 -3.50
CA ARG A 472 26.15 -13.38 -3.96
C ARG A 472 27.18 -13.54 -2.84
N LEU A 473 26.80 -13.22 -1.61
CA LEU A 473 27.68 -13.21 -0.44
C LEU A 473 27.23 -14.25 0.60
N SER A 474 28.18 -14.78 1.35
CA SER A 474 27.89 -15.63 2.51
C SER A 474 27.19 -14.83 3.61
N GLY A 475 26.54 -15.50 4.55
CA GLY A 475 25.89 -14.86 5.69
C GLY A 475 26.85 -13.97 6.49
N GLY A 476 28.07 -14.45 6.72
CA GLY A 476 29.10 -13.71 7.45
C GLY A 476 29.61 -12.48 6.73
N GLU A 477 29.75 -12.55 5.40
CA GLU A 477 30.16 -11.42 4.57
C GLU A 477 29.11 -10.33 4.56
N ARG A 478 27.80 -10.70 4.40
CA ARG A 478 26.70 -9.75 4.51
C ARG A 478 26.70 -9.04 5.86
N GLN A 479 26.92 -9.78 6.92
CA GLN A 479 26.91 -9.23 8.29
C GLN A 479 28.07 -8.26 8.52
N ARG A 480 29.29 -8.57 8.05
CA ARG A 480 30.42 -7.62 8.13
C ARG A 480 30.16 -6.33 7.36
N ILE A 481 29.52 -6.38 6.19
CA ILE A 481 29.11 -5.19 5.44
C ILE A 481 28.06 -4.38 6.24
N ALA A 482 27.11 -5.03 6.89
CA ALA A 482 26.13 -4.33 7.74
C ALA A 482 26.79 -3.69 8.98
N ILE A 483 27.81 -4.34 9.56
CA ILE A 483 28.60 -3.76 10.64
C ILE A 483 29.37 -2.52 10.13
N ALA A 484 30.03 -2.60 8.97
CA ALA A 484 30.70 -1.44 8.36
C ALA A 484 29.72 -0.28 8.12
N ARG A 485 28.50 -0.59 7.63
CA ARG A 485 27.39 0.39 7.49
C ARG A 485 27.02 1.05 8.82
N ALA A 486 26.98 0.29 9.90
CA ALA A 486 26.69 0.82 11.23
C ALA A 486 27.86 1.66 11.80
N LEU A 487 29.09 1.28 11.50
CA LEU A 487 30.29 1.98 11.95
C LEU A 487 30.48 3.35 11.29
N ILE A 488 30.26 3.44 9.99
CA ILE A 488 30.43 4.70 9.21
C ILE A 488 29.47 5.81 9.68
N SER A 489 28.31 5.45 10.24
CA SER A 489 27.35 6.44 10.77
C SER A 489 27.93 7.29 11.90
N ASN A 490 28.93 6.79 12.59
CA ASN A 490 29.61 7.41 13.74
C ASN A 490 28.67 7.83 14.88
N ALA A 491 27.49 7.17 14.99
CA ALA A 491 26.51 7.44 16.03
C ALA A 491 27.05 7.09 17.43
N PRO A 492 26.76 7.92 18.46
CA PRO A 492 27.27 7.69 19.83
C PRO A 492 26.64 6.47 20.52
N ILE A 493 25.50 5.96 20.03
CA ILE A 493 24.83 4.75 20.53
C ILE A 493 24.82 3.69 19.43
N LEU A 494 25.23 2.46 19.75
CA LEU A 494 25.17 1.31 18.86
C LEU A 494 24.32 0.22 19.48
N LEU A 495 23.22 -0.13 18.80
CA LEU A 495 22.34 -1.24 19.16
C LEU A 495 22.71 -2.47 18.32
N VAL A 496 22.92 -3.61 18.95
CA VAL A 496 23.35 -4.84 18.29
C VAL A 496 22.35 -5.97 18.61
N ASP A 497 21.60 -6.39 17.60
CA ASP A 497 20.64 -7.49 17.74
C ASP A 497 21.25 -8.76 17.13
N GLU A 498 21.71 -9.67 18.00
CA GLU A 498 22.19 -11.03 17.67
C GLU A 498 23.19 -11.12 16.49
N ALA A 499 24.17 -10.24 16.43
CA ALA A 499 25.09 -10.13 15.29
C ALA A 499 25.95 -11.38 14.99
N THR A 500 25.82 -12.48 15.75
CA THR A 500 26.78 -13.60 15.70
C THR A 500 26.17 -15.00 15.59
N ALA A 501 24.85 -15.15 15.57
CA ALA A 501 24.18 -16.46 15.73
C ALA A 501 24.40 -17.45 14.57
N ALA A 502 24.65 -16.96 13.36
CA ALA A 502 24.80 -17.79 12.15
C ALA A 502 26.23 -17.77 11.58
N LEU A 503 27.23 -17.35 12.37
CA LEU A 503 28.58 -17.14 11.89
C LEU A 503 29.53 -18.25 12.35
N ASP A 504 30.56 -18.51 11.52
CA ASP A 504 31.70 -19.33 11.91
C ASP A 504 32.56 -18.65 12.98
N ALA A 505 33.42 -19.42 13.64
CA ALA A 505 34.23 -18.94 14.75
C ALA A 505 35.17 -17.77 14.36
N GLY A 506 35.65 -17.72 13.12
CA GLY A 506 36.52 -16.64 12.62
C GLY A 506 35.75 -15.31 12.53
N ASN A 507 34.59 -15.32 11.90
CA ASN A 507 33.72 -14.16 11.77
C ASN A 507 33.24 -13.65 13.15
N GLN A 508 32.98 -14.57 14.09
CA GLN A 508 32.58 -14.22 15.46
C GLN A 508 33.70 -13.47 16.21
N ALA A 509 34.94 -13.89 16.03
CA ALA A 509 36.10 -13.25 16.67
C ALA A 509 36.30 -11.82 16.16
N VAL A 510 36.18 -11.59 14.84
CA VAL A 510 36.28 -10.23 14.25
C VAL A 510 35.23 -9.29 14.81
N ILE A 511 33.99 -9.74 14.96
CA ILE A 511 32.90 -8.93 15.51
C ILE A 511 33.13 -8.63 16.99
N ALA A 512 33.54 -9.64 17.77
CA ALA A 512 33.84 -9.47 19.19
C ALA A 512 34.96 -8.43 19.38
N ASP A 513 36.04 -8.51 18.58
CA ASP A 513 37.15 -7.54 18.62
C ASP A 513 36.71 -6.13 18.22
N THR A 514 35.83 -6.02 17.22
CA THR A 514 35.25 -4.73 16.84
C THR A 514 34.43 -4.11 17.97
N LEU A 515 33.56 -4.89 18.62
CA LEU A 515 32.77 -4.41 19.76
C LEU A 515 33.68 -4.02 20.94
N ALA A 516 34.75 -4.77 21.22
CA ALA A 516 35.73 -4.47 22.26
C ALA A 516 36.44 -3.12 22.00
N ARG A 517 36.80 -2.80 20.76
CA ARG A 517 37.42 -1.50 20.38
C ARG A 517 36.46 -0.32 20.50
N LEU A 518 35.13 -0.55 20.41
CA LEU A 518 34.11 0.50 20.53
C LEU A 518 33.71 0.78 21.98
N ARG A 519 33.93 -0.17 22.88
CA ARG A 519 33.70 -0.03 24.33
C ARG A 519 34.47 1.18 24.86
N GLY A 520 33.85 2.00 25.68
CA GLY A 520 34.37 3.24 26.19
C GLY A 520 34.28 4.44 25.22
N LYS A 521 34.07 4.19 23.92
CA LYS A 521 33.91 5.23 22.90
C LYS A 521 32.46 5.49 22.53
N ARG A 522 31.64 4.43 22.50
CA ARG A 522 30.21 4.49 22.20
C ARG A 522 29.43 3.73 23.28
N THR A 523 28.18 4.09 23.48
CA THR A 523 27.25 3.33 24.31
C THR A 523 26.76 2.12 23.52
N LEU A 524 26.99 0.92 24.02
CA LEU A 524 26.67 -0.33 23.33
C LEU A 524 25.55 -1.07 24.07
N VAL A 525 24.48 -1.40 23.35
CA VAL A 525 23.42 -2.30 23.85
C VAL A 525 23.40 -3.54 22.97
N VAL A 526 23.80 -4.68 23.53
CA VAL A 526 24.05 -5.91 22.76
C VAL A 526 23.13 -7.02 23.24
N ILE A 527 22.28 -7.55 22.35
CA ILE A 527 21.59 -8.81 22.62
C ILE A 527 22.61 -9.94 22.45
N ALA A 528 23.02 -10.52 23.57
CA ALA A 528 24.12 -11.46 23.57
C ALA A 528 23.63 -12.92 23.71
N HIS A 529 24.00 -13.73 22.72
CA HIS A 529 23.81 -15.17 22.71
C HIS A 529 25.12 -15.95 22.96
N GLN A 530 26.27 -15.27 22.89
CA GLN A 530 27.60 -15.87 23.08
C GLN A 530 28.25 -15.44 24.40
N LEU A 531 28.89 -16.42 25.06
CA LEU A 531 29.59 -16.17 26.33
C LEU A 531 30.73 -15.16 26.21
N SER A 532 31.43 -15.13 25.08
CA SER A 532 32.50 -14.15 24.79
C SER A 532 32.00 -12.72 24.81
N THR A 533 30.85 -12.45 24.15
CA THR A 533 30.23 -11.12 24.11
C THR A 533 29.71 -10.70 25.48
N VAL A 534 29.11 -11.65 26.23
CA VAL A 534 28.60 -11.38 27.59
C VAL A 534 29.75 -11.05 28.54
N ALA A 535 30.89 -11.74 28.41
CA ALA A 535 32.04 -11.55 29.28
C ALA A 535 32.73 -10.17 29.11
N MET A 536 32.58 -9.55 27.96
CA MET A 536 33.16 -8.22 27.66
C MET A 536 32.29 -7.06 28.16
N ALA A 537 31.02 -7.30 28.50
CA ALA A 537 30.10 -6.26 28.92
C ALA A 537 30.51 -5.64 30.27
N ASP A 538 30.26 -4.35 30.44
CA ASP A 538 30.39 -3.64 31.71
C ASP A 538 29.27 -4.04 32.67
N GLU A 539 28.08 -4.24 32.11
CA GLU A 539 26.88 -4.60 32.84
C GLU A 539 26.07 -5.62 32.04
N ILE A 540 25.40 -6.51 32.74
CA ILE A 540 24.47 -7.49 32.19
C ILE A 540 23.08 -7.16 32.71
N ALA A 541 22.07 -7.17 31.85
CA ALA A 541 20.67 -7.13 32.23
C ALA A 541 19.99 -8.44 31.78
N VAL A 542 19.47 -9.20 32.74
CA VAL A 542 18.78 -10.47 32.50
C VAL A 542 17.29 -10.19 32.39
N LEU A 543 16.74 -10.50 31.22
CA LEU A 543 15.31 -10.37 30.94
C LEU A 543 14.62 -11.74 31.06
N GLU A 544 13.54 -11.78 31.84
CA GLU A 544 12.62 -12.92 31.95
C GLU A 544 11.18 -12.38 31.95
N ASP A 545 10.32 -12.94 31.10
CA ASP A 545 8.90 -12.57 30.98
C ASP A 545 8.64 -11.05 30.95
N GLY A 546 9.42 -10.34 30.13
CA GLY A 546 9.28 -8.89 29.93
C GLY A 546 9.72 -8.02 31.11
N ARG A 547 10.48 -8.56 32.08
CA ARG A 547 11.03 -7.85 33.24
C ARG A 547 12.54 -8.02 33.32
N ILE A 548 13.24 -7.04 33.87
CA ILE A 548 14.63 -7.24 34.30
C ILE A 548 14.61 -7.88 35.70
N VAL A 549 15.10 -9.11 35.77
CA VAL A 549 15.18 -9.88 37.04
C VAL A 549 16.52 -9.74 37.72
N GLU A 550 17.58 -9.46 36.97
CA GLU A 550 18.93 -9.20 37.49
C GLU A 550 19.62 -8.16 36.59
N ALA A 551 20.35 -7.24 37.20
CA ALA A 551 21.22 -6.31 36.50
C ALA A 551 22.49 -6.05 37.34
N GLY A 552 23.66 -5.94 36.68
CA GLY A 552 24.92 -5.68 37.36
C GLY A 552 26.16 -6.17 36.62
N ALA A 553 27.33 -5.99 37.24
CA ALA A 553 28.59 -6.42 36.66
C ALA A 553 28.65 -7.96 36.50
N PRO A 554 29.26 -8.50 35.42
CA PRO A 554 29.33 -9.95 35.16
C PRO A 554 29.88 -10.78 36.30
N ALA A 555 30.92 -10.27 36.98
CA ALA A 555 31.56 -10.95 38.13
C ALA A 555 30.61 -11.07 39.35
N ALA A 556 29.88 -9.98 39.65
CA ALA A 556 28.94 -9.96 40.78
C ALA A 556 27.74 -10.90 40.52
N LEU A 557 27.16 -10.86 39.31
CA LEU A 557 26.05 -11.75 38.95
C LEU A 557 26.44 -13.21 38.86
N ARG A 558 27.70 -13.51 38.51
CA ARG A 558 28.20 -14.91 38.59
C ARG A 558 28.31 -15.40 40.02
N ALA A 559 28.79 -14.55 40.94
CA ALA A 559 28.96 -14.87 42.34
C ALA A 559 27.62 -15.02 43.08
N SER A 560 26.57 -14.32 42.67
CA SER A 560 25.25 -14.38 43.30
C SER A 560 24.51 -15.72 43.10
N GLY A 561 24.94 -16.55 42.15
CA GLY A 561 24.28 -17.85 41.87
C GLY A 561 22.86 -17.72 41.26
N GLY A 562 22.47 -16.56 40.82
CA GLY A 562 21.14 -16.23 40.31
C GLY A 562 20.87 -16.72 38.87
N ARG A 563 19.95 -16.05 38.17
CA ARG A 563 19.52 -16.41 36.79
C ARG A 563 20.68 -16.33 35.80
N TYR A 564 21.55 -15.34 35.93
CA TYR A 564 22.74 -15.22 35.09
C TYR A 564 23.70 -16.42 35.28
N ALA A 565 23.96 -16.82 36.50
CA ALA A 565 24.82 -17.98 36.80
C ALA A 565 24.21 -19.27 36.21
N GLN A 566 22.90 -19.46 36.33
CA GLN A 566 22.18 -20.60 35.74
C GLN A 566 22.29 -20.59 34.20
N PHE A 567 22.12 -19.43 33.55
CA PHE A 567 22.30 -19.26 32.11
C PHE A 567 23.72 -19.64 31.66
N LEU A 568 24.74 -19.21 32.41
CA LEU A 568 26.13 -19.59 32.14
C LEU A 568 26.35 -21.09 32.23
N ALA A 569 25.85 -21.73 33.31
CA ALA A 569 25.98 -23.16 33.53
C ALA A 569 25.33 -23.98 32.40
N GLN A 570 24.12 -23.63 31.99
CA GLN A 570 23.42 -24.28 30.88
C GLN A 570 24.21 -24.15 29.56
N ARG A 571 24.76 -22.97 29.27
CA ARG A 571 25.54 -22.71 28.05
C ARG A 571 26.89 -23.43 28.06
N GLN A 572 27.54 -23.56 29.21
CA GLN A 572 28.78 -24.34 29.36
C GLN A 572 28.51 -25.84 29.21
N ALA A 573 27.43 -26.34 29.78
CA ALA A 573 27.01 -27.74 29.63
C ALA A 573 26.72 -28.06 28.16
N ALA A 574 26.03 -27.16 27.42
CA ALA A 574 25.76 -27.34 26.02
C ALA A 574 27.03 -27.35 25.12
N LYS A 575 28.07 -26.56 25.47
CA LYS A 575 29.38 -26.60 24.81
C LYS A 575 30.22 -27.83 25.14
N GLY A 576 30.01 -28.40 26.32
CA GLY A 576 30.71 -29.61 26.80
C GLY A 576 30.12 -30.94 26.32
N TRP A 577 28.97 -30.90 25.63
CA TRP A 577 28.30 -32.07 25.09
C TRP A 577 29.09 -32.62 23.88
N ARG A 578 30.07 -33.49 24.13
CA ARG A 578 30.69 -34.35 23.12
C ARG A 578 29.82 -35.59 23.00
N ILE A 579 29.39 -35.94 21.81
CA ILE A 579 28.91 -37.29 21.51
C ILE A 579 30.08 -38.19 21.87
N ALA A 580 29.93 -39.06 22.90
CA ALA A 580 30.88 -40.10 23.18
C ALA A 580 30.89 -41.01 21.95
N GLY A 581 31.84 -40.76 21.05
CA GLY A 581 32.09 -41.63 19.91
C GLY A 581 32.53 -42.98 20.44
N ASP A 582 31.84 -44.01 20.02
CA ASP A 582 32.12 -45.41 20.28
C ASP A 582 33.60 -45.69 20.13
N ARG A 583 34.17 -46.25 21.20
CA ARG A 583 35.41 -47.03 21.07
C ARG A 583 35.02 -48.35 20.40
N VAL A 584 35.37 -48.48 19.16
CA VAL A 584 35.56 -49.78 18.53
C VAL A 584 37.04 -49.94 18.28
#